data_217a00df1570fb6c583a4258b164c41f
#
_entry.id   217a00df1570fb6c583a4258b164c41f
#
_cell.length_a   1.000
_cell.length_b   1.000
_cell.length_c   1.000
_cell.angle_alpha   90.00
_cell.angle_beta   90.00
_cell.angle_gamma   90.00
#
_symmetry.space_group_name_H-M   'P 1'
#
loop_
_entity.id
_entity.type
_entity.pdbx_description
1 polymer ?
#
loop_
_entity_poly.entity_id
_entity_poly.type
_entity_poly.pdbx_seq_one_letter_code
_entity_poly.pdbx_strand_id
1 'polypeptide(L)'
;MALQTYGGFTAQANSMTGVEFSKLYNPLHLKRVTQMMMFDKYALAQFIPANSGVKTMFCFRYRSLKPATTPLTEGVLPTETAIVREKVDYTVAQYGSFIKYSDQLDTFDVDNMKAQFTDILGDQAALTGDVVIRDVISAGTRVIYAGSATSRATVISGTKLIEVGDLKLAALNLKNARAEKFKAINSGSTKIGSTPIRSAYVGIVHPNVVEDLRNLTGWKNIEDYAYTSDIMENEVGSWGDIRFVENTNAKVDTAGAKPVYITLVMGKDAYASVSVRGKNGTEMIFKPLNSGGVENALNQVGSVGWKMYCGAKILNELFMVRIESVATLDVGDLIRYADNTGTVSDATTIE
;
A
#
# COMPACT_ATOMS: atom_id res chain seq x y z
N MET A 1 1.14 4.36 28.58
CA MET A 1 -0.06 4.58 27.76
C MET A 1 -0.69 5.89 28.22
N ALA A 2 -0.75 6.88 27.35
CA ALA A 2 -1.36 8.16 27.71
C ALA A 2 -2.89 8.03 27.65
N LEU A 3 -3.56 8.40 28.74
CA LEU A 3 -5.00 8.59 28.79
C LEU A 3 -5.30 9.98 28.22
N GLN A 4 -6.22 10.10 27.29
CA GLN A 4 -6.71 11.39 26.84
C GLN A 4 -7.59 11.97 27.96
N THR A 5 -7.10 13.01 28.62
CA THR A 5 -7.80 13.67 29.73
C THR A 5 -8.22 15.08 29.34
N TYR A 6 -9.25 15.60 30.01
CA TYR A 6 -9.67 17.01 29.85
C TYR A 6 -8.49 17.95 30.12
N GLY A 7 -8.13 18.78 29.14
CA GLY A 7 -6.94 19.68 29.22
C GLY A 7 -5.63 19.03 28.71
N GLY A 8 -5.62 17.76 28.34
CA GLY A 8 -4.43 17.03 27.90
C GLY A 8 -4.35 16.77 26.40
N PHE A 9 -4.73 17.73 25.57
CA PHE A 9 -4.25 17.74 24.20
C PHE A 9 -2.77 18.14 24.24
N THR A 10 -1.87 17.19 24.19
CA THR A 10 -0.50 17.46 23.77
C THR A 10 -0.54 17.78 22.28
N ALA A 11 -1.01 18.98 21.95
CA ALA A 11 -0.69 19.58 20.69
C ALA A 11 0.81 19.81 20.69
N GLN A 12 1.49 19.37 19.65
CA GLN A 12 2.82 19.85 19.33
C GLN A 12 2.88 21.35 19.65
N ALA A 13 3.80 21.68 20.56
CA ALA A 13 4.49 22.95 20.76
C ALA A 13 3.78 24.29 20.50
N ASN A 14 2.45 24.35 20.58
CA ASN A 14 1.77 25.59 20.89
C ASN A 14 0.99 25.35 22.16
N SER A 15 1.59 25.70 23.28
CA SER A 15 0.98 25.61 24.61
C SER A 15 -0.36 26.34 24.58
N MET A 16 -1.46 25.63 24.51
CA MET A 16 -2.74 26.14 24.93
C MET A 16 -2.71 26.21 26.47
N THR A 17 -1.93 27.12 26.98
CA THR A 17 -1.99 27.55 28.39
C THR A 17 -3.22 28.46 28.54
N GLY A 18 -4.29 27.88 28.99
CA GLY A 18 -5.53 28.60 29.29
C GLY A 18 -6.56 28.44 28.16
N VAL A 19 -7.63 27.74 28.48
CA VAL A 19 -8.83 27.76 27.65
C VAL A 19 -9.34 29.20 27.62
N GLU A 20 -9.08 29.91 26.54
CA GLU A 20 -9.73 31.18 26.29
C GLU A 20 -11.19 30.94 25.96
N PHE A 21 -12.05 30.90 26.98
CA PHE A 21 -13.51 30.75 26.81
C PHE A 21 -14.16 31.90 26.03
N SER A 22 -13.37 32.85 25.52
CA SER A 22 -13.85 34.01 24.77
C SER A 22 -13.88 33.79 23.23
N LYS A 23 -13.36 32.66 22.70
CA LYS A 23 -13.41 32.37 21.26
C LYS A 23 -14.64 31.57 20.96
N LEU A 24 -15.42 32.02 19.96
CA LEU A 24 -16.57 31.30 19.44
C LEU A 24 -16.06 29.99 18.81
N TYR A 25 -16.39 28.86 19.42
CA TYR A 25 -16.05 27.56 18.90
C TYR A 25 -16.88 27.28 17.65
N ASN A 26 -16.22 26.97 16.55
CA ASN A 26 -16.88 26.56 15.32
C ASN A 26 -16.76 25.02 15.21
N PRO A 27 -17.88 24.27 15.29
CA PRO A 27 -17.89 22.81 15.23
C PRO A 27 -17.57 22.28 13.83
N LEU A 28 -17.15 23.14 12.89
CA LEU A 28 -16.74 22.70 11.57
C LEU A 28 -15.39 21.97 11.67
N HIS A 29 -15.44 20.66 11.60
CA HIS A 29 -14.23 19.86 11.53
C HIS A 29 -13.52 20.06 10.19
N LEU A 30 -12.21 20.32 10.22
CA LEU A 30 -11.40 20.33 9.02
C LEU A 30 -11.34 18.91 8.44
N LYS A 31 -11.54 18.82 7.14
CA LYS A 31 -11.47 17.52 6.45
C LYS A 31 -10.05 16.97 6.59
N ARG A 32 -9.94 15.78 7.19
CA ARG A 32 -8.66 15.08 7.31
C ARG A 32 -8.26 14.50 5.96
N VAL A 33 -6.97 14.58 5.65
CA VAL A 33 -6.40 13.92 4.47
C VAL A 33 -6.36 12.41 4.73
N THR A 34 -7.07 11.64 3.91
CA THR A 34 -7.04 10.18 3.95
C THR A 34 -6.10 9.67 2.87
N GLN A 35 -5.22 8.76 3.21
CA GLN A 35 -4.35 8.11 2.25
C GLN A 35 -5.15 7.08 1.44
N MET A 36 -4.87 7.02 0.14
CA MET A 36 -5.54 6.06 -0.75
C MET A 36 -4.90 4.68 -0.65
N MET A 37 -5.73 3.68 -0.37
CA MET A 37 -5.32 2.28 -0.40
C MET A 37 -5.35 1.74 -1.83
N MET A 38 -4.20 1.25 -2.29
CA MET A 38 -4.04 0.82 -3.68
C MET A 38 -3.54 -0.61 -3.82
N PHE A 39 -2.72 -1.07 -2.87
CA PHE A 39 -2.05 -2.35 -3.03
C PHE A 39 -3.00 -3.54 -2.96
N ASP A 40 -4.13 -3.43 -2.24
CA ASP A 40 -5.13 -4.51 -2.19
C ASP A 40 -5.91 -4.67 -3.52
N LYS A 41 -6.07 -3.58 -4.29
CA LYS A 41 -6.86 -3.59 -5.54
C LYS A 41 -6.27 -4.50 -6.63
N TYR A 42 -4.95 -4.65 -6.66
CA TYR A 42 -4.23 -5.44 -7.66
C TYR A 42 -3.83 -6.83 -7.17
N ALA A 43 -4.16 -7.15 -5.92
CA ALA A 43 -3.89 -8.44 -5.30
C ALA A 43 -4.88 -9.50 -5.74
N LEU A 44 -4.44 -10.76 -5.77
CA LEU A 44 -5.33 -11.91 -5.82
C LEU A 44 -5.90 -12.14 -4.41
N ALA A 45 -7.20 -11.93 -4.22
CA ALA A 45 -7.84 -12.17 -2.93
C ALA A 45 -7.85 -13.67 -2.59
N GLN A 46 -7.28 -14.02 -1.43
CA GLN A 46 -7.26 -15.37 -0.90
C GLN A 46 -7.89 -15.39 0.51
N PHE A 47 -8.63 -16.44 0.82
CA PHE A 47 -9.37 -16.54 2.07
C PHE A 47 -9.00 -17.81 2.82
N ILE A 48 -8.64 -17.66 4.10
CA ILE A 48 -8.51 -18.80 5.02
C ILE A 48 -9.88 -19.06 5.65
N PRO A 49 -10.40 -20.30 5.63
CA PRO A 49 -11.67 -20.59 6.27
C PRO A 49 -11.62 -20.28 7.77
N ALA A 50 -12.64 -19.60 8.29
CA ALA A 50 -12.79 -19.43 9.74
C ALA A 50 -13.03 -20.80 10.41
N ASN A 51 -12.62 -20.93 11.67
CA ASN A 51 -12.79 -22.15 12.48
C ASN A 51 -12.12 -23.42 11.91
N SER A 52 -11.14 -23.25 11.02
CA SER A 52 -10.40 -24.37 10.42
C SER A 52 -9.23 -24.89 11.27
N GLY A 53 -8.93 -24.23 12.40
CA GLY A 53 -7.80 -24.59 13.29
C GLY A 53 -6.42 -24.24 12.73
N VAL A 54 -6.34 -23.60 11.54
CA VAL A 54 -5.07 -23.26 10.89
C VAL A 54 -4.96 -21.76 10.61
N LYS A 55 -3.78 -21.20 10.87
CA LYS A 55 -3.42 -19.82 10.53
C LYS A 55 -2.69 -19.70 9.19
N THR A 56 -2.19 -20.82 8.68
CA THR A 56 -1.40 -20.89 7.46
C THR A 56 -2.12 -21.79 6.47
N MET A 57 -2.24 -21.31 5.25
CA MET A 57 -2.76 -22.07 4.12
C MET A 57 -1.68 -22.18 3.06
N PHE A 58 -1.75 -23.15 2.20
CA PHE A 58 -0.80 -23.32 1.13
C PHE A 58 -1.51 -23.57 -0.21
N CYS A 59 -0.90 -23.08 -1.28
CA CYS A 59 -1.27 -23.39 -2.64
C CYS A 59 -0.11 -24.08 -3.34
N PHE A 60 -0.43 -24.96 -4.29
CA PHE A 60 0.56 -25.57 -5.15
C PHE A 60 0.58 -24.88 -6.50
N ARG A 61 1.79 -24.60 -6.99
CA ARG A 61 2.04 -24.19 -8.35
C ARG A 61 2.79 -25.31 -9.07
N TYR A 62 2.28 -25.69 -10.23
CA TYR A 62 2.92 -26.67 -11.08
C TYR A 62 3.79 -25.97 -12.12
N ARG A 63 5.02 -26.44 -12.30
CA ARG A 63 5.90 -25.96 -13.36
C ARG A 63 5.47 -26.53 -14.69
N SER A 64 5.48 -25.70 -15.73
CA SER A 64 5.23 -26.15 -17.09
C SER A 64 6.31 -27.15 -17.52
N LEU A 65 5.89 -28.21 -18.20
CA LEU A 65 6.82 -29.18 -18.78
C LEU A 65 7.51 -28.57 -19.99
N LYS A 66 8.73 -29.06 -20.27
CA LYS A 66 9.42 -28.75 -21.53
C LYS A 66 8.69 -29.41 -22.69
N PRO A 67 8.70 -28.81 -23.91
CA PRO A 67 8.11 -29.47 -25.08
C PRO A 67 8.84 -30.78 -25.36
N ALA A 68 8.06 -31.83 -25.66
CA ALA A 68 8.60 -33.13 -26.09
C ALA A 68 8.98 -33.05 -27.56
N THR A 69 10.23 -32.71 -27.84
CA THR A 69 10.73 -32.53 -29.23
C THR A 69 11.36 -33.77 -29.85
N THR A 70 11.51 -34.84 -29.06
CA THR A 70 12.10 -36.10 -29.54
C THR A 70 11.00 -36.95 -30.16
N PRO A 71 11.12 -37.36 -31.44
CA PRO A 71 10.19 -38.28 -32.06
C PRO A 71 10.16 -39.62 -31.33
N LEU A 72 9.01 -40.24 -31.27
CA LEU A 72 8.85 -41.56 -30.67
C LEU A 72 9.40 -42.65 -31.64
N THR A 73 10.07 -43.62 -31.06
CA THR A 73 10.48 -44.83 -31.81
C THR A 73 9.42 -45.91 -31.64
N GLU A 74 9.03 -46.53 -32.72
CA GLU A 74 8.02 -47.59 -32.72
C GLU A 74 8.45 -48.76 -31.79
N GLY A 75 7.56 -49.17 -30.91
CA GLY A 75 7.80 -50.29 -29.97
C GLY A 75 8.69 -49.94 -28.78
N VAL A 76 9.15 -48.69 -28.62
CA VAL A 76 9.97 -48.24 -27.46
C VAL A 76 9.18 -47.29 -26.57
N LEU A 77 9.06 -47.61 -25.30
CA LEU A 77 8.42 -46.74 -24.32
C LEU A 77 9.29 -45.48 -24.07
N PRO A 78 8.76 -44.27 -24.24
CA PRO A 78 9.52 -43.05 -23.96
C PRO A 78 9.81 -42.90 -22.47
N THR A 79 10.85 -42.11 -22.13
CA THR A 79 11.21 -41.80 -20.76
C THR A 79 10.11 -40.95 -20.11
N GLU A 80 9.69 -41.33 -18.91
CA GLU A 80 8.69 -40.59 -18.13
C GLU A 80 9.18 -39.19 -17.75
N THR A 81 8.27 -38.24 -17.73
CA THR A 81 8.57 -36.88 -17.31
C THR A 81 7.92 -36.61 -15.94
N ALA A 82 8.76 -36.29 -14.96
CA ALA A 82 8.27 -35.96 -13.60
C ALA A 82 7.62 -34.56 -13.54
N ILE A 83 6.50 -34.44 -12.87
CA ILE A 83 5.83 -33.17 -12.60
C ILE A 83 6.43 -32.55 -11.34
N VAL A 84 6.93 -31.32 -11.46
CA VAL A 84 7.44 -30.56 -10.31
C VAL A 84 6.37 -29.59 -9.84
N ARG A 85 6.04 -29.68 -8.55
CA ARG A 85 5.14 -28.73 -7.88
C ARG A 85 5.90 -27.91 -6.83
N GLU A 86 5.59 -26.64 -6.76
CA GLU A 86 6.11 -25.73 -5.75
C GLU A 86 5.00 -25.39 -4.77
N LYS A 87 5.34 -25.40 -3.48
CA LYS A 87 4.44 -25.03 -2.41
C LYS A 87 4.63 -23.56 -2.06
N VAL A 88 3.55 -22.78 -2.04
CA VAL A 88 3.54 -21.40 -1.58
C VAL A 88 2.68 -21.32 -0.33
N ASP A 89 3.32 -21.05 0.80
CA ASP A 89 2.65 -20.91 2.10
C ASP A 89 2.31 -19.44 2.34
N TYR A 90 1.10 -19.16 2.83
CA TYR A 90 0.69 -17.84 3.27
C TYR A 90 0.01 -17.88 4.63
N THR A 91 0.31 -16.90 5.45
CA THR A 91 -0.16 -16.77 6.83
C THR A 91 -0.91 -15.47 7.02
N VAL A 92 -1.86 -15.49 7.96
CA VAL A 92 -2.60 -14.30 8.40
C VAL A 92 -2.17 -13.93 9.80
N ALA A 93 -1.94 -12.64 10.03
CA ALA A 93 -1.73 -12.06 11.34
C ALA A 93 -2.91 -11.20 11.75
N GLN A 94 -3.08 -11.01 13.05
CA GLN A 94 -4.07 -10.11 13.60
C GLN A 94 -3.41 -8.77 13.94
N TYR A 95 -3.98 -7.68 13.44
CA TYR A 95 -3.58 -6.32 13.73
C TYR A 95 -4.71 -5.59 14.45
N GLY A 96 -4.37 -4.61 15.26
CA GLY A 96 -5.36 -3.81 15.96
C GLY A 96 -4.73 -2.67 16.77
N SER A 97 -5.53 -1.65 17.01
CA SER A 97 -5.20 -0.52 17.86
C SER A 97 -6.43 -0.04 18.59
N PHE A 98 -6.27 0.72 19.68
CA PHE A 98 -7.38 1.27 20.43
C PHE A 98 -7.01 2.57 21.10
N ILE A 99 -8.03 3.41 21.34
CA ILE A 99 -7.96 4.69 22.06
C ILE A 99 -8.77 4.55 23.34
N LYS A 100 -8.25 5.04 24.45
CA LYS A 100 -8.97 5.16 25.72
C LYS A 100 -9.47 6.59 25.88
N TYR A 101 -10.66 6.75 26.43
CA TYR A 101 -11.22 8.06 26.79
C TYR A 101 -11.75 8.02 28.22
N SER A 102 -11.77 9.20 28.88
CA SER A 102 -12.26 9.34 30.25
C SER A 102 -13.73 9.75 30.28
N ASP A 103 -14.38 9.53 31.42
CA ASP A 103 -15.74 9.97 31.72
C ASP A 103 -15.90 11.49 31.68
N GLN A 104 -14.86 12.22 32.16
CA GLN A 104 -14.84 13.68 32.09
C GLN A 104 -14.85 14.17 30.63
N LEU A 105 -14.05 13.55 29.76
CA LEU A 105 -14.05 13.88 28.35
C LEU A 105 -15.44 13.64 27.72
N ASP A 106 -16.08 12.51 28.04
CA ASP A 106 -17.42 12.17 27.54
C ASP A 106 -18.53 13.12 28.06
N THR A 107 -18.36 13.65 29.29
CA THR A 107 -19.36 14.52 29.93
C THR A 107 -19.27 15.97 29.48
N PHE A 108 -18.05 16.49 29.30
CA PHE A 108 -17.78 17.91 29.02
C PHE A 108 -17.47 18.17 27.53
N ASP A 109 -17.45 17.14 26.72
CA ASP A 109 -17.17 17.28 25.29
C ASP A 109 -18.36 17.96 24.57
N VAL A 110 -18.06 19.03 23.86
CA VAL A 110 -19.02 19.77 23.03
C VAL A 110 -19.18 19.08 21.67
N ASP A 111 -18.18 18.28 21.27
CA ASP A 111 -18.14 17.57 20.00
C ASP A 111 -18.41 16.08 20.20
N ASN A 112 -18.84 15.41 19.14
CA ASN A 112 -18.96 13.95 19.13
C ASN A 112 -17.61 13.27 18.94
N MET A 113 -16.73 13.38 19.96
CA MET A 113 -15.36 12.82 19.92
C MET A 113 -15.34 11.32 19.64
N LYS A 114 -16.36 10.57 20.08
CA LYS A 114 -16.44 9.13 19.82
C LYS A 114 -16.55 8.83 18.31
N ALA A 115 -17.31 9.64 17.57
CA ALA A 115 -17.37 9.52 16.12
C ALA A 115 -16.01 9.83 15.48
N GLN A 116 -15.34 10.90 15.93
CA GLN A 116 -14.02 11.25 15.43
C GLN A 116 -12.98 10.15 15.70
N PHE A 117 -12.98 9.54 16.89
CA PHE A 117 -12.11 8.41 17.19
C PHE A 117 -12.38 7.21 16.30
N THR A 118 -13.65 6.95 15.99
CA THR A 118 -14.02 5.86 15.09
C THR A 118 -13.48 6.10 13.68
N ASP A 119 -13.60 7.33 13.16
CA ASP A 119 -13.10 7.69 11.83
C ASP A 119 -11.57 7.61 11.75
N ILE A 120 -10.87 8.14 12.77
CA ILE A 120 -9.40 8.07 12.86
C ILE A 120 -8.91 6.62 12.90
N LEU A 121 -9.56 5.79 13.71
CA LEU A 121 -9.22 4.38 13.82
C LEU A 121 -9.56 3.60 12.56
N GLY A 122 -10.62 3.98 11.84
CA GLY A 122 -10.98 3.41 10.55
C GLY A 122 -9.89 3.66 9.49
N ASP A 123 -9.41 4.92 9.39
CA ASP A 123 -8.33 5.26 8.47
C ASP A 123 -7.02 4.57 8.84
N GLN A 124 -6.69 4.49 10.14
CA GLN A 124 -5.52 3.76 10.61
C GLN A 124 -5.57 2.29 10.23
N ALA A 125 -6.74 1.65 10.38
CA ALA A 125 -6.92 0.26 10.02
C ALA A 125 -6.70 0.02 8.53
N ALA A 126 -7.27 0.89 7.73
CA ALA A 126 -7.15 0.88 6.30
C ALA A 126 -5.70 1.05 5.83
N LEU A 127 -5.01 2.05 6.35
CA LEU A 127 -3.59 2.29 6.08
C LEU A 127 -2.72 1.11 6.53
N THR A 128 -3.01 0.51 7.70
CA THR A 128 -2.25 -0.64 8.20
C THR A 128 -2.33 -1.82 7.23
N GLY A 129 -3.52 -2.11 6.69
CA GLY A 129 -3.69 -3.16 5.69
C GLY A 129 -2.85 -2.93 4.44
N ASP A 130 -2.88 -1.71 3.91
CA ASP A 130 -2.13 -1.34 2.71
C ASP A 130 -0.61 -1.39 2.94
N VAL A 131 -0.12 -0.92 4.09
CA VAL A 131 1.30 -0.97 4.48
C VAL A 131 1.80 -2.41 4.61
N VAL A 132 1.02 -3.30 5.23
CA VAL A 132 1.39 -4.72 5.37
C VAL A 132 1.56 -5.37 3.99
N ILE A 133 0.64 -5.13 3.06
CA ILE A 133 0.75 -5.64 1.69
C ILE A 133 1.96 -5.03 1.00
N ARG A 134 2.11 -3.69 1.05
CA ARG A 134 3.21 -2.95 0.45
C ARG A 134 4.58 -3.49 0.88
N ASP A 135 4.78 -3.70 2.18
CA ASP A 135 6.07 -4.12 2.71
C ASP A 135 6.45 -5.52 2.25
N VAL A 136 5.49 -6.42 2.13
CA VAL A 136 5.71 -7.77 1.58
C VAL A 136 6.10 -7.71 0.11
N ILE A 137 5.36 -6.97 -0.72
CA ILE A 137 5.65 -6.91 -2.16
C ILE A 137 6.92 -6.13 -2.47
N SER A 138 7.24 -5.10 -1.67
CA SER A 138 8.49 -4.33 -1.82
C SER A 138 9.74 -5.13 -1.44
N ALA A 139 9.58 -6.26 -0.75
CA ALA A 139 10.68 -7.18 -0.41
C ALA A 139 11.00 -8.20 -1.52
N GLY A 140 10.30 -8.16 -2.66
CA GLY A 140 10.54 -9.06 -3.80
C GLY A 140 12.00 -9.08 -4.25
N THR A 141 12.44 -10.20 -4.78
CA THR A 141 13.86 -10.44 -5.11
C THR A 141 14.30 -9.87 -6.45
N ARG A 142 13.35 -9.61 -7.37
CA ARG A 142 13.66 -9.07 -8.70
C ARG A 142 13.76 -7.56 -8.67
N VAL A 143 14.98 -7.06 -8.69
CA VAL A 143 15.31 -5.64 -8.61
C VAL A 143 15.95 -5.15 -9.89
N ILE A 144 15.56 -3.99 -10.36
CA ILE A 144 16.24 -3.18 -11.36
C ILE A 144 16.71 -1.91 -10.66
N TYR A 145 17.98 -1.65 -10.71
CA TYR A 145 18.55 -0.40 -10.22
C TYR A 145 18.59 0.61 -11.35
N ALA A 146 18.01 1.79 -11.12
CA ALA A 146 17.87 2.83 -12.14
C ALA A 146 19.23 3.29 -12.72
N GLY A 147 19.18 3.75 -13.98
CA GLY A 147 20.35 4.29 -14.67
C GLY A 147 21.52 3.30 -14.77
N SER A 148 21.25 2.01 -14.99
CA SER A 148 22.22 0.93 -15.12
C SER A 148 23.13 0.75 -13.88
N ALA A 149 22.65 1.16 -12.70
CA ALA A 149 23.37 0.92 -11.45
C ALA A 149 23.38 -0.58 -11.10
N THR A 150 24.41 -1.03 -10.38
CA THR A 150 24.57 -2.42 -9.98
C THR A 150 24.07 -2.72 -8.57
N SER A 151 23.86 -1.68 -7.77
CA SER A 151 23.42 -1.80 -6.38
C SER A 151 22.67 -0.54 -5.93
N ARG A 152 21.92 -0.65 -4.83
CA ARG A 152 21.26 0.50 -4.21
C ARG A 152 22.26 1.62 -3.81
N ALA A 153 23.43 1.25 -3.32
CA ALA A 153 24.45 2.23 -2.97
C ALA A 153 24.89 3.07 -4.19
N THR A 154 24.98 2.44 -5.35
CA THR A 154 25.31 3.12 -6.62
C THR A 154 24.16 4.01 -7.11
N VAL A 155 22.90 3.63 -6.87
CA VAL A 155 21.72 4.47 -7.15
C VAL A 155 21.81 5.77 -6.34
N ILE A 156 22.07 5.66 -5.04
CA ILE A 156 22.17 6.80 -4.11
C ILE A 156 23.34 7.71 -4.49
N SER A 157 24.55 7.15 -4.61
CA SER A 157 25.78 7.92 -4.87
C SER A 157 25.78 8.60 -6.24
N GLY A 158 25.23 7.93 -7.25
CA GLY A 158 25.12 8.45 -8.61
C GLY A 158 23.88 9.29 -8.89
N THR A 159 22.98 9.50 -7.90
CA THR A 159 21.68 10.18 -8.09
C THR A 159 20.95 9.64 -9.34
N LYS A 160 20.79 8.31 -9.38
CA LYS A 160 20.25 7.64 -10.57
C LYS A 160 18.73 7.77 -10.63
N LEU A 161 18.27 8.49 -11.63
CA LEU A 161 16.85 8.63 -11.95
C LEU A 161 16.36 7.44 -12.77
N ILE A 162 15.05 7.26 -12.81
CA ILE A 162 14.43 6.25 -13.65
C ILE A 162 14.61 6.61 -15.13
N GLU A 163 15.03 5.64 -15.94
CA GLU A 163 15.30 5.83 -17.37
C GLU A 163 14.37 4.94 -18.23
N VAL A 164 14.26 5.30 -19.52
CA VAL A 164 13.52 4.49 -20.51
C VAL A 164 14.06 3.06 -20.60
N GLY A 165 15.37 2.89 -20.40
CA GLY A 165 16.03 1.58 -20.39
C GLY A 165 15.49 0.66 -19.29
N ASP A 166 15.27 1.21 -18.10
CA ASP A 166 14.78 0.48 -16.93
C ASP A 166 13.35 -0.02 -17.15
N LEU A 167 12.49 0.84 -17.74
CA LEU A 167 11.11 0.48 -18.08
C LEU A 167 11.04 -0.59 -19.19
N LYS A 168 11.91 -0.48 -20.21
CA LYS A 168 12.04 -1.52 -21.25
C LYS A 168 12.45 -2.85 -20.65
N LEU A 169 13.43 -2.85 -19.75
CA LEU A 169 13.93 -4.04 -19.08
C LEU A 169 12.85 -4.67 -18.19
N ALA A 170 12.09 -3.84 -17.44
CA ALA A 170 10.98 -4.30 -16.62
C ALA A 170 9.89 -4.98 -17.48
N ALA A 171 9.44 -4.30 -18.54
CA ALA A 171 8.44 -4.86 -19.45
C ALA A 171 8.92 -6.16 -20.12
N LEU A 172 10.19 -6.22 -20.55
CA LEU A 172 10.78 -7.40 -21.17
C LEU A 172 10.85 -8.58 -20.20
N ASN A 173 11.25 -8.32 -18.94
CA ASN A 173 11.30 -9.34 -17.90
C ASN A 173 9.92 -9.96 -17.64
N LEU A 174 8.86 -9.15 -17.58
CA LEU A 174 7.50 -9.64 -17.40
C LEU A 174 7.00 -10.42 -18.63
N LYS A 175 7.31 -9.95 -19.84
CA LYS A 175 6.96 -10.67 -21.09
C LYS A 175 7.67 -12.01 -21.18
N ASN A 176 8.96 -12.07 -20.89
CA ASN A 176 9.74 -13.32 -20.89
C ASN A 176 9.24 -14.31 -19.84
N ALA A 177 8.77 -13.80 -18.68
CA ALA A 177 8.12 -14.61 -17.66
C ALA A 177 6.71 -15.06 -18.05
N ARG A 178 6.16 -14.60 -19.19
CA ARG A 178 4.79 -14.84 -19.64
C ARG A 178 3.75 -14.36 -18.60
N ALA A 179 4.04 -13.26 -17.91
CA ALA A 179 3.10 -12.65 -16.98
C ALA A 179 1.85 -12.17 -17.74
N GLU A 180 0.67 -12.50 -17.22
CA GLU A 180 -0.56 -11.96 -17.78
C GLU A 180 -0.69 -10.47 -17.50
N LYS A 181 -1.20 -9.74 -18.50
CA LYS A 181 -1.54 -8.32 -18.35
C LYS A 181 -2.92 -8.19 -17.71
N PHE A 182 -3.12 -7.12 -16.99
CA PHE A 182 -4.45 -6.76 -16.50
C PHE A 182 -5.34 -6.36 -17.69
N LYS A 183 -6.51 -7.00 -17.81
CA LYS A 183 -7.51 -6.74 -18.85
C LYS A 183 -8.75 -6.06 -18.32
N ALA A 184 -8.98 -6.20 -17.01
CA ALA A 184 -10.07 -5.59 -16.26
C ALA A 184 -9.60 -5.40 -14.82
N ILE A 185 -10.08 -4.36 -14.15
CA ILE A 185 -9.86 -4.15 -12.73
C ILE A 185 -11.14 -4.48 -12.01
N ASN A 186 -11.06 -5.38 -11.03
CA ASN A 186 -12.17 -5.61 -10.13
C ASN A 186 -12.31 -4.38 -9.22
N SER A 187 -13.30 -3.56 -9.50
CA SER A 187 -13.75 -2.59 -8.50
C SER A 187 -14.33 -3.38 -7.32
N GLY A 188 -13.90 -3.11 -6.09
CA GLY A 188 -14.37 -3.78 -4.87
C GLY A 188 -15.87 -3.61 -4.56
N SER A 189 -16.64 -3.03 -5.48
CA SER A 189 -18.09 -2.96 -5.47
C SER A 189 -18.68 -4.19 -6.15
N THR A 190 -19.74 -4.77 -5.57
CA THR A 190 -20.54 -5.86 -6.15
C THR A 190 -21.21 -5.51 -7.49
N LYS A 191 -21.17 -4.26 -7.90
CA LYS A 191 -21.55 -3.82 -9.26
C LYS A 191 -20.29 -3.89 -10.13
N ILE A 192 -20.14 -4.99 -10.81
CA ILE A 192 -19.09 -5.23 -11.81
C ILE A 192 -19.38 -4.34 -13.03
N GLY A 193 -18.82 -3.15 -13.02
CA GLY A 193 -18.67 -2.32 -14.20
C GLY A 193 -17.23 -2.38 -14.67
N SER A 194 -16.70 -3.57 -14.93
CA SER A 194 -15.39 -3.67 -15.56
C SER A 194 -15.57 -3.38 -17.05
N THR A 195 -15.43 -2.14 -17.44
CA THR A 195 -15.13 -1.83 -18.83
C THR A 195 -13.79 -2.47 -19.19
N PRO A 196 -13.70 -3.15 -20.35
CA PRO A 196 -12.44 -3.75 -20.77
C PRO A 196 -11.41 -2.63 -20.96
N ILE A 197 -10.39 -2.60 -20.12
CA ILE A 197 -9.25 -1.71 -20.25
C ILE A 197 -8.25 -2.28 -21.29
N ARG A 198 -7.49 -1.41 -21.94
CA ARG A 198 -6.34 -1.84 -22.73
C ARG A 198 -5.43 -2.70 -21.88
N SER A 199 -5.14 -3.92 -22.32
CA SER A 199 -4.31 -4.85 -21.55
C SER A 199 -2.91 -4.28 -21.31
N ALA A 200 -2.55 -4.10 -20.04
CA ALA A 200 -1.28 -3.54 -19.63
C ALA A 200 -0.78 -4.16 -18.32
N TYR A 201 0.50 -4.00 -18.05
CA TYR A 201 1.05 -4.18 -16.72
C TYR A 201 0.75 -2.95 -15.87
N VAL A 202 0.70 -3.09 -14.57
CA VAL A 202 0.46 -1.99 -13.64
C VAL A 202 1.76 -1.64 -12.94
N GLY A 203 2.10 -0.35 -12.95
CA GLY A 203 3.20 0.22 -12.20
C GLY A 203 2.66 1.08 -11.06
N ILE A 204 3.05 0.80 -9.80
CA ILE A 204 2.72 1.66 -8.65
C ILE A 204 3.93 2.51 -8.36
N VAL A 205 3.74 3.83 -8.33
CA VAL A 205 4.81 4.81 -8.24
C VAL A 205 4.51 5.86 -7.17
N HIS A 206 5.56 6.38 -6.54
CA HIS A 206 5.45 7.52 -5.62
C HIS A 206 5.31 8.83 -6.40
N PRO A 207 4.54 9.84 -5.91
CA PRO A 207 4.37 11.13 -6.58
C PRO A 207 5.67 11.81 -7.02
N ASN A 208 6.71 11.76 -6.18
CA ASN A 208 8.01 12.39 -6.48
C ASN A 208 8.69 11.83 -7.74
N VAL A 209 8.45 10.55 -8.07
CA VAL A 209 9.02 9.89 -9.25
C VAL A 209 8.17 10.14 -10.50
N VAL A 210 6.90 10.54 -10.32
CA VAL A 210 5.98 10.78 -11.44
C VAL A 210 6.50 11.88 -12.37
N GLU A 211 7.09 12.94 -11.83
CA GLU A 211 7.66 14.02 -12.65
C GLU A 211 8.85 13.53 -13.50
N ASP A 212 9.68 12.67 -12.94
CA ASP A 212 10.76 12.05 -13.71
C ASP A 212 10.23 11.15 -14.82
N LEU A 213 9.14 10.40 -14.56
CA LEU A 213 8.47 9.59 -15.59
C LEU A 213 7.87 10.43 -16.72
N ARG A 214 7.26 11.60 -16.41
CA ARG A 214 6.69 12.51 -17.39
C ARG A 214 7.72 13.06 -18.37
N ASN A 215 8.95 13.22 -17.90
CA ASN A 215 10.07 13.70 -18.71
C ASN A 215 10.66 12.63 -19.65
N LEU A 216 10.23 11.35 -19.53
CA LEU A 216 10.75 10.27 -20.36
C LEU A 216 10.19 10.32 -21.79
N THR A 217 11.06 10.07 -22.77
CA THR A 217 10.64 9.94 -24.16
C THR A 217 9.66 8.79 -24.36
N GLY A 218 8.50 9.07 -24.95
CA GLY A 218 7.46 8.08 -25.21
C GLY A 218 6.45 7.93 -24.08
N TRP A 219 6.51 8.77 -23.06
CA TRP A 219 5.46 8.89 -22.05
C TRP A 219 4.16 9.40 -22.68
N LYS A 220 3.03 8.87 -22.21
CA LYS A 220 1.68 9.34 -22.59
C LYS A 220 0.94 9.74 -21.32
N ASN A 221 0.55 10.99 -21.24
CA ASN A 221 -0.32 11.47 -20.17
C ASN A 221 -1.74 10.91 -20.34
N ILE A 222 -2.51 10.95 -19.25
CA ILE A 222 -3.93 10.56 -19.27
C ILE A 222 -4.73 11.39 -20.27
N GLU A 223 -4.40 12.68 -20.39
CA GLU A 223 -5.05 13.63 -21.29
C GLU A 223 -4.92 13.23 -22.78
N ASP A 224 -3.87 12.49 -23.12
CA ASP A 224 -3.60 11.98 -24.47
C ASP A 224 -4.34 10.68 -24.79
N TYR A 225 -5.16 10.16 -23.88
CA TYR A 225 -5.90 8.92 -24.10
C TYR A 225 -7.14 9.16 -24.97
N ALA A 226 -7.34 8.31 -25.95
CA ALA A 226 -8.47 8.39 -26.88
C ALA A 226 -9.85 8.18 -26.19
N TYR A 227 -9.86 7.44 -25.08
CA TYR A 227 -11.08 7.13 -24.34
C TYR A 227 -10.86 7.35 -22.83
N THR A 228 -11.68 8.20 -22.25
CA THR A 228 -11.65 8.51 -20.81
C THR A 228 -12.26 7.40 -19.94
N SER A 229 -13.07 6.51 -20.54
CA SER A 229 -13.69 5.38 -19.81
C SER A 229 -12.69 4.31 -19.37
N ASP A 230 -11.49 4.29 -19.94
CA ASP A 230 -10.48 3.28 -19.70
C ASP A 230 -9.44 3.70 -18.65
N ILE A 231 -9.63 4.84 -17.99
CA ILE A 231 -8.69 5.38 -17.00
C ILE A 231 -8.86 4.65 -15.67
N MET A 232 -7.75 4.17 -15.11
CA MET A 232 -7.73 3.61 -13.76
C MET A 232 -7.77 4.72 -12.72
N GLU A 233 -8.32 4.42 -11.55
CA GLU A 233 -8.28 5.35 -10.42
C GLU A 233 -6.82 5.69 -10.06
N ASN A 234 -6.50 6.98 -9.97
CA ASN A 234 -5.17 7.54 -9.74
C ASN A 234 -4.12 7.16 -10.79
N GLU A 235 -4.54 6.83 -11.99
CA GLU A 235 -3.61 6.67 -13.09
C GLU A 235 -3.02 8.03 -13.46
N VAL A 236 -1.71 8.06 -13.69
CA VAL A 236 -0.97 9.27 -14.07
C VAL A 236 -0.65 9.27 -15.56
N GLY A 237 -0.44 8.10 -16.11
CA GLY A 237 -0.09 7.94 -17.51
C GLY A 237 0.42 6.54 -17.83
N SER A 238 0.95 6.37 -19.02
CA SER A 238 1.48 5.08 -19.49
C SER A 238 2.76 5.24 -20.28
N TRP A 239 3.60 4.22 -20.16
CA TRP A 239 4.75 4.05 -21.02
C TRP A 239 4.75 2.65 -21.64
N GLY A 240 4.63 2.57 -22.95
CA GLY A 240 4.59 1.29 -23.66
C GLY A 240 3.45 0.38 -23.19
N ASP A 241 3.80 -0.73 -22.56
CA ASP A 241 2.87 -1.74 -22.03
C ASP A 241 2.58 -1.57 -20.52
N ILE A 242 3.12 -0.55 -19.87
CA ILE A 242 2.98 -0.30 -18.44
C ILE A 242 2.09 0.94 -18.23
N ARG A 243 1.10 0.82 -17.37
CA ARG A 243 0.27 1.94 -16.89
C ARG A 243 0.66 2.25 -15.46
N PHE A 244 0.89 3.52 -15.16
CA PHE A 244 1.36 3.96 -13.86
C PHE A 244 0.24 4.56 -13.05
N VAL A 245 0.16 4.09 -11.81
CA VAL A 245 -0.79 4.54 -10.80
C VAL A 245 0.00 5.18 -9.66
N GLU A 246 -0.40 6.38 -9.30
CA GLU A 246 0.21 7.15 -8.23
C GLU A 246 -0.30 6.68 -6.86
N ASN A 247 0.62 6.47 -5.92
CA ASN A 247 0.29 6.21 -4.53
C ASN A 247 1.29 6.89 -3.60
N THR A 248 0.81 7.77 -2.74
CA THR A 248 1.61 8.45 -1.71
C THR A 248 2.20 7.50 -0.68
N ASN A 249 1.59 6.31 -0.51
CA ASN A 249 2.05 5.26 0.38
C ASN A 249 3.05 4.28 -0.29
N ALA A 250 3.54 4.59 -1.51
CA ALA A 250 4.57 3.77 -2.14
C ALA A 250 5.84 3.75 -1.28
N LYS A 251 6.53 2.60 -1.27
CA LYS A 251 7.69 2.38 -0.38
C LYS A 251 8.83 3.32 -0.73
N VAL A 252 9.27 4.07 0.27
CA VAL A 252 10.48 4.90 0.24
C VAL A 252 11.46 4.37 1.27
N ASP A 253 12.71 4.21 0.89
CA ASP A 253 13.79 3.82 1.79
C ASP A 253 14.67 5.05 2.07
N THR A 254 14.62 5.53 3.31
CA THR A 254 15.35 6.71 3.77
C THR A 254 16.63 6.38 4.54
N ALA A 255 17.06 5.10 4.56
CA ALA A 255 18.24 4.66 5.31
C ALA A 255 19.57 5.17 4.72
N GLY A 256 19.56 5.70 3.50
CA GLY A 256 20.75 6.24 2.82
C GLY A 256 20.88 7.77 2.90
N ALA A 257 21.92 8.31 2.24
CA ALA A 257 22.12 9.76 2.12
C ALA A 257 21.04 10.47 1.29
N LYS A 258 20.33 9.73 0.44
CA LYS A 258 19.17 10.18 -0.33
C LYS A 258 18.06 9.13 -0.25
N PRO A 259 16.79 9.55 -0.27
CA PRO A 259 15.67 8.62 -0.31
C PRO A 259 15.67 7.84 -1.62
N VAL A 260 15.44 6.53 -1.51
CA VAL A 260 15.27 5.64 -2.65
C VAL A 260 13.82 5.25 -2.76
N TYR A 261 13.22 5.57 -3.89
CA TYR A 261 11.85 5.28 -4.21
C TYR A 261 11.75 3.93 -4.90
N ILE A 262 10.81 3.10 -4.43
CA ILE A 262 10.57 1.77 -4.97
C ILE A 262 9.33 1.82 -5.86
N THR A 263 9.54 1.80 -7.17
CA THR A 263 8.47 1.65 -8.16
C THR A 263 8.23 0.16 -8.42
N LEU A 264 7.01 -0.30 -8.22
CA LEU A 264 6.61 -1.69 -8.42
C LEU A 264 5.92 -1.86 -9.75
N VAL A 265 6.45 -2.70 -10.63
CA VAL A 265 5.80 -3.06 -11.91
C VAL A 265 5.39 -4.52 -11.84
N MET A 266 4.10 -4.80 -12.07
CA MET A 266 3.52 -6.11 -11.86
C MET A 266 2.55 -6.53 -12.95
N GLY A 267 2.49 -7.84 -13.17
CA GLY A 267 1.43 -8.50 -13.93
C GLY A 267 0.32 -9.00 -13.01
N LYS A 268 -0.72 -9.52 -13.63
CA LYS A 268 -1.84 -10.14 -12.91
C LYS A 268 -1.36 -11.33 -12.07
N ASP A 269 -1.97 -11.52 -10.90
CA ASP A 269 -1.70 -12.64 -9.98
C ASP A 269 -0.23 -12.74 -9.50
N ALA A 270 0.48 -11.62 -9.45
CA ALA A 270 1.85 -11.57 -8.94
C ALA A 270 1.92 -11.84 -7.43
N TYR A 271 0.95 -11.34 -6.67
CA TYR A 271 0.84 -11.49 -5.23
C TYR A 271 -0.61 -11.67 -4.79
N ALA A 272 -0.80 -12.14 -3.57
CA ALA A 272 -2.10 -12.31 -2.95
C ALA A 272 -2.23 -11.45 -1.70
N SER A 273 -3.42 -10.90 -1.49
CA SER A 273 -3.89 -10.44 -0.20
C SER A 273 -4.67 -11.57 0.47
N VAL A 274 -4.43 -11.79 1.74
CA VAL A 274 -4.97 -12.92 2.50
C VAL A 274 -5.77 -12.40 3.67
N SER A 275 -7.01 -12.85 3.77
CA SER A 275 -7.92 -12.53 4.87
C SER A 275 -8.63 -13.77 5.39
N VAL A 276 -9.36 -13.65 6.49
CA VAL A 276 -10.14 -14.76 7.05
C VAL A 276 -11.58 -14.68 6.53
N ARG A 277 -12.08 -15.75 5.95
CA ARG A 277 -13.44 -15.81 5.40
C ARG A 277 -14.48 -15.51 6.50
N GLY A 278 -15.36 -14.55 6.24
CA GLY A 278 -16.34 -14.07 7.20
C GLY A 278 -15.79 -13.06 8.22
N LYS A 279 -14.47 -12.75 8.17
CA LYS A 279 -13.78 -11.71 8.97
C LYS A 279 -12.80 -10.91 8.12
N ASN A 280 -13.14 -10.67 6.87
CA ASN A 280 -12.30 -9.98 5.89
C ASN A 280 -12.35 -8.44 6.00
N GLY A 281 -13.11 -7.92 6.96
CA GLY A 281 -13.16 -6.49 7.23
C GLY A 281 -12.54 -6.12 8.57
N THR A 282 -12.44 -4.82 8.79
CA THR A 282 -12.08 -4.25 10.09
C THR A 282 -13.26 -4.39 11.05
N GLU A 283 -13.05 -5.03 12.18
CA GLU A 283 -14.03 -5.13 13.27
C GLU A 283 -13.80 -3.98 14.23
N MET A 284 -14.73 -3.03 14.30
CA MET A 284 -14.70 -1.94 15.28
C MET A 284 -15.27 -2.45 16.61
N ILE A 285 -14.56 -2.19 17.70
CA ILE A 285 -14.91 -2.63 19.05
C ILE A 285 -15.10 -1.40 19.91
N PHE A 286 -16.30 -1.22 20.40
CA PHE A 286 -16.65 -0.14 21.32
C PHE A 286 -16.91 -0.72 22.71
N LYS A 287 -16.18 -0.24 23.71
CA LYS A 287 -16.40 -0.56 25.12
C LYS A 287 -16.79 0.72 25.87
N PRO A 288 -18.06 0.86 26.25
CA PRO A 288 -18.51 2.03 27.02
C PRO A 288 -17.91 2.07 28.43
N LEU A 289 -18.05 3.19 29.11
CA LEU A 289 -17.47 3.44 30.41
C LEU A 289 -17.80 2.36 31.46
N ASN A 290 -19.01 1.80 31.41
CA ASN A 290 -19.51 0.81 32.37
C ASN A 290 -19.20 -0.65 32.02
N SER A 291 -18.29 -0.90 31.08
CA SER A 291 -17.97 -2.26 30.61
C SER A 291 -16.71 -2.88 31.20
N GLY A 292 -15.99 -2.16 32.08
CA GLY A 292 -14.63 -2.53 32.52
C GLY A 292 -14.54 -3.45 33.74
N GLY A 293 -15.65 -3.83 34.37
CA GLY A 293 -15.62 -4.66 35.57
C GLY A 293 -14.82 -4.05 36.72
N VAL A 294 -14.18 -4.91 37.54
CA VAL A 294 -13.43 -4.49 38.75
C VAL A 294 -12.21 -3.62 38.43
N GLU A 295 -11.59 -3.77 37.27
CA GLU A 295 -10.44 -2.96 36.83
C GLU A 295 -10.85 -1.49 36.53
N ASN A 296 -12.12 -1.23 36.30
CA ASN A 296 -12.70 0.08 36.08
C ASN A 296 -13.87 0.32 37.06
N ALA A 297 -13.60 0.12 38.35
CA ALA A 297 -14.63 0.11 39.41
C ALA A 297 -15.45 1.41 39.50
N LEU A 298 -14.87 2.55 39.12
CA LEU A 298 -15.54 3.86 39.11
C LEU A 298 -16.07 4.22 37.70
N ASN A 299 -15.98 3.32 36.71
CA ASN A 299 -16.44 3.52 35.34
C ASN A 299 -15.83 4.76 34.63
N GLN A 300 -14.61 5.13 34.99
CA GLN A 300 -13.95 6.34 34.52
C GLN A 300 -13.32 6.18 33.12
N VAL A 301 -13.19 4.98 32.59
CA VAL A 301 -12.50 4.71 31.33
C VAL A 301 -13.35 3.91 30.37
N GLY A 302 -13.53 4.43 29.16
CA GLY A 302 -14.05 3.71 28.02
C GLY A 302 -12.98 3.53 26.94
N SER A 303 -13.23 2.70 25.95
CA SER A 303 -12.31 2.53 24.82
C SER A 303 -13.03 2.25 23.50
N VAL A 304 -12.43 2.75 22.43
CA VAL A 304 -12.78 2.44 21.05
C VAL A 304 -11.56 1.83 20.39
N GLY A 305 -11.71 0.74 19.71
CA GLY A 305 -10.61 0.07 19.05
C GLY A 305 -11.05 -0.68 17.81
N TRP A 306 -10.08 -1.13 17.04
CA TRP A 306 -10.31 -1.96 15.89
C TRP A 306 -9.37 -3.17 15.88
N LYS A 307 -9.79 -4.20 15.21
CA LYS A 307 -8.96 -5.35 14.87
C LYS A 307 -9.30 -5.86 13.49
N MET A 308 -8.31 -6.38 12.79
CA MET A 308 -8.48 -7.04 11.50
C MET A 308 -7.49 -8.19 11.34
N TYR A 309 -7.82 -9.09 10.44
CA TYR A 309 -6.94 -10.18 10.02
C TYR A 309 -6.50 -9.92 8.59
N CYS A 310 -5.22 -9.68 8.40
CA CYS A 310 -4.66 -9.52 7.06
C CYS A 310 -3.30 -10.19 6.94
N GLY A 311 -2.92 -10.44 5.71
CA GLY A 311 -1.62 -10.94 5.33
C GLY A 311 -1.41 -10.75 3.84
N ALA A 312 -0.18 -10.85 3.41
CA ALA A 312 0.17 -10.82 1.99
C ALA A 312 1.26 -11.84 1.68
N LYS A 313 1.30 -12.28 0.44
CA LYS A 313 2.37 -13.16 -0.05
C LYS A 313 2.59 -12.96 -1.53
N ILE A 314 3.86 -12.90 -1.92
CA ILE A 314 4.23 -12.95 -3.32
C ILE A 314 3.98 -14.37 -3.82
N LEU A 315 3.11 -14.51 -4.83
CA LEU A 315 2.77 -15.79 -5.42
C LEU A 315 3.80 -16.20 -6.47
N ASN A 316 4.24 -15.25 -7.27
CA ASN A 316 5.23 -15.48 -8.31
C ASN A 316 6.19 -14.31 -8.44
N GLU A 317 7.42 -14.50 -8.02
CA GLU A 317 8.51 -13.52 -8.14
C GLU A 317 8.79 -13.09 -9.59
N LEU A 318 8.47 -13.95 -10.57
CA LEU A 318 8.71 -13.65 -11.98
C LEU A 318 7.69 -12.66 -12.56
N PHE A 319 6.54 -12.50 -11.92
CA PHE A 319 5.45 -11.64 -12.37
C PHE A 319 5.51 -10.23 -11.79
N MET A 320 6.55 -9.94 -11.03
CA MET A 320 6.75 -8.64 -10.41
C MET A 320 8.22 -8.21 -10.54
N VAL A 321 8.42 -6.92 -10.74
CA VAL A 321 9.74 -6.29 -10.80
C VAL A 321 9.68 -5.00 -10.00
N ARG A 322 10.64 -4.76 -9.13
CA ARG A 322 10.80 -3.47 -8.47
C ARG A 322 11.93 -2.69 -9.13
N ILE A 323 11.70 -1.40 -9.33
CA ILE A 323 12.71 -0.46 -9.83
C ILE A 323 13.06 0.46 -8.67
N GLU A 324 14.32 0.56 -8.35
CA GLU A 324 14.84 1.43 -7.29
C GLU A 324 15.52 2.63 -7.93
N SER A 325 14.98 3.82 -7.68
CA SER A 325 15.49 5.10 -8.22
C SER A 325 15.51 6.19 -7.15
N VAL A 326 16.31 7.21 -7.36
CA VAL A 326 16.18 8.50 -6.67
C VAL A 326 15.19 9.34 -7.47
N ALA A 327 14.60 10.37 -6.90
CA ALA A 327 13.77 11.36 -7.59
C ALA A 327 14.53 12.68 -7.75
N THR A 328 14.24 13.41 -8.84
CA THR A 328 14.78 14.76 -9.06
C THR A 328 14.28 15.74 -8.01
N LEU A 329 12.97 15.61 -7.67
CA LEU A 329 12.33 16.40 -6.63
C LEU A 329 12.22 15.56 -5.38
N ASP A 330 13.01 15.89 -4.36
CA ASP A 330 12.92 15.27 -3.05
C ASP A 330 11.95 16.02 -2.14
N VAL A 331 11.43 15.36 -1.10
CA VAL A 331 10.48 15.98 -0.15
C VAL A 331 11.08 17.23 0.50
N GLY A 332 12.40 17.26 0.75
CA GLY A 332 13.10 18.43 1.27
C GLY A 332 13.13 19.63 0.31
N ASP A 333 12.94 19.40 -0.99
CA ASP A 333 12.96 20.46 -2.01
C ASP A 333 11.54 21.03 -2.32
N LEU A 334 10.49 20.27 -1.97
CA LEU A 334 9.12 20.58 -2.39
C LEU A 334 8.42 21.63 -1.52
N ILE A 335 8.79 21.77 -0.27
CA ILE A 335 8.14 22.70 0.65
C ILE A 335 9.22 23.50 1.40
N ARG A 336 9.61 24.61 0.82
CA ARG A 336 10.42 25.61 1.51
C ARG A 336 9.51 26.76 1.89
N TYR A 337 9.11 26.80 3.15
CA TYR A 337 8.47 27.98 3.73
C TYR A 337 9.56 28.92 4.25
N ALA A 338 9.65 30.10 3.67
CA ALA A 338 10.32 31.21 4.32
C ALA A 338 9.39 31.65 5.46
N ASP A 339 9.81 31.45 6.70
CA ASP A 339 9.17 32.12 7.83
C ASP A 339 9.40 33.63 7.71
N ASN A 340 8.61 34.43 8.42
CA ASN A 340 8.72 35.88 8.42
C ASN A 340 10.08 36.41 8.92
N THR A 341 11.00 35.55 9.33
CA THR A 341 12.35 35.87 9.79
C THR A 341 13.41 35.61 8.72
N GLY A 342 13.01 35.08 7.56
CA GLY A 342 13.93 34.78 6.44
C GLY A 342 14.75 33.49 6.63
N THR A 343 14.47 32.69 7.67
CA THR A 343 15.08 31.38 7.87
C THR A 343 14.27 30.33 7.13
N VAL A 344 14.91 29.55 6.28
CA VAL A 344 14.28 28.40 5.62
C VAL A 344 14.20 27.28 6.64
N SER A 345 12.99 26.96 7.10
CA SER A 345 12.77 25.75 7.90
C SER A 345 12.39 24.60 6.99
N ASP A 346 13.14 23.53 7.03
CA ASP A 346 12.75 22.27 6.38
C ASP A 346 11.50 21.74 7.10
N ALA A 347 10.38 21.69 6.38
CA ALA A 347 9.18 21.02 6.86
C ALA A 347 9.36 19.50 6.78
N THR A 348 10.31 19.00 7.57
CA THR A 348 10.51 17.56 7.76
C THR A 348 9.71 17.15 8.97
N THR A 349 8.43 17.00 8.87
CA THR A 349 7.64 16.04 9.68
C THR A 349 6.17 16.37 9.53
N ILE A 350 5.53 15.77 8.55
CA ILE A 350 4.10 15.48 8.67
C ILE A 350 4.07 14.06 9.23
N GLU A 351 4.03 13.92 10.56
CA GLU A 351 3.62 12.69 11.23
C GLU A 351 2.10 12.50 11.12
#